data_ed69373b9a8c54aa722c8e1229e6260c
#
_entry.id   ed69373b9a8c54aa722c8e1229e6260c
#
_cell.length_a   1.000
_cell.length_b   1.000
_cell.length_c   1.000
_cell.angle_alpha   90.00
_cell.angle_beta   90.00
_cell.angle_gamma   90.00
#
_symmetry.space_group_name_H-M   'P 1'
#
loop_
_entity.id
_entity.type
_entity.pdbx_description
1 polymer ?
#
loop_
_entity_poly.entity_id
_entity_poly.type
_entity_poly.pdbx_seq_one_letter_code
_entity_poly.pdbx_strand_id
1 'polypeptide(L)'
;MTNLTIREIDSGVVFIAKIVPGSSPPTRISGILDGMLKVKITAAPEKGKANQCLIKFLAEYLDVKKNTISIISGQTNPVKHIQLLGLSKDTFLEKLNIK
;
A
#
# COMPACT_ATOMS: atom_id res chain seq x y z
N MET A 1 10.69 -5.26 14.56
CA MET A 1 11.11 -5.73 13.24
C MET A 1 9.93 -5.83 12.30
N THR A 2 10.14 -5.43 11.07
CA THR A 2 9.09 -5.45 10.05
C THR A 2 9.06 -6.82 9.37
N ASN A 3 7.87 -7.42 9.33
CA ASN A 3 7.67 -8.71 8.66
C ASN A 3 7.01 -8.54 7.29
N LEU A 4 7.09 -7.36 6.72
CA LEU A 4 6.50 -7.05 5.43
C LEU A 4 7.30 -7.72 4.31
N THR A 5 6.61 -8.43 3.44
CA THR A 5 7.25 -9.03 2.26
C THR A 5 7.47 -7.95 1.21
N ILE A 6 8.72 -7.67 0.90
CA ILE A 6 9.11 -6.65 -0.08
C ILE A 6 10.06 -7.28 -1.08
N ARG A 7 9.77 -7.07 -2.35
CA ARG A 7 10.68 -7.46 -3.43
C ARG A 7 11.28 -6.20 -4.03
N GLU A 8 12.59 -6.14 -4.07
CA GLU A 8 13.28 -5.02 -4.72
C GLU A 8 13.33 -5.27 -6.22
N ILE A 9 13.09 -4.20 -6.98
CA ILE A 9 13.26 -4.18 -8.43
C ILE A 9 14.21 -3.05 -8.79
N ASP A 10 14.65 -3.00 -10.04
CA ASP A 10 15.68 -2.04 -10.45
C ASP A 10 15.32 -0.59 -10.12
N SER A 11 14.05 -0.23 -10.24
CA SER A 11 13.61 1.14 -10.09
C SER A 11 12.73 1.37 -8.87
N GLY A 12 12.59 0.39 -7.97
CA GLY A 12 11.76 0.57 -6.80
C GLY A 12 11.52 -0.71 -6.03
N VAL A 13 10.31 -0.82 -5.46
CA VAL A 13 9.92 -1.98 -4.64
C VAL A 13 8.54 -2.46 -5.04
N VAL A 14 8.27 -3.74 -4.76
CA VAL A 14 6.93 -4.33 -4.85
C VAL A 14 6.60 -4.92 -3.49
N PHE A 15 5.44 -4.60 -2.98
CA PHE A 15 4.97 -5.14 -1.70
C PHE A 15 3.52 -5.55 -1.80
N ILE A 16 3.05 -6.31 -0.81
CA ILE A 16 1.69 -6.82 -0.78
C ILE A 16 0.91 -6.03 0.25
N ALA A 17 -0.28 -5.57 -0.14
CA ALA A 17 -1.20 -4.88 0.76
C ALA A 17 -2.52 -5.65 0.83
N LYS A 18 -3.05 -5.78 2.05
CA LYS A 18 -4.39 -6.30 2.26
C LYS A 18 -5.31 -5.15 2.61
N ILE A 19 -6.38 -5.00 1.84
CA ILE A 19 -7.29 -3.87 1.95
C ILE A 19 -8.54 -4.27 2.68
N VAL A 20 -8.97 -3.46 3.64
CA VAL A 20 -10.24 -3.63 4.35
C VAL A 20 -11.09 -2.40 4.04
N PRO A 21 -11.96 -2.48 3.01
CA PRO A 21 -12.81 -1.34 2.64
C PRO A 21 -13.97 -1.17 3.62
N GLY A 22 -14.64 -0.03 3.54
CA GLY A 22 -15.79 0.27 4.39
C GLY A 22 -15.44 0.45 5.86
N SER A 23 -14.18 0.72 6.17
CA SER A 23 -13.73 0.89 7.55
C SER A 23 -14.12 2.26 8.09
N SER A 24 -14.19 2.37 9.42
CA SER A 24 -14.42 3.66 10.06
C SER A 24 -13.26 4.61 9.79
N PRO A 25 -13.52 5.90 9.57
CA PRO A 25 -12.45 6.88 9.34
C PRO A 25 -11.50 6.96 10.52
N PRO A 26 -10.23 7.34 10.28
CA PRO A 26 -9.66 7.66 8.98
C PRO A 26 -9.13 6.42 8.24
N THR A 27 -8.86 6.56 6.94
CA THR A 27 -8.08 5.58 6.19
C THR A 27 -6.69 5.51 6.81
N ARG A 28 -6.22 4.30 7.08
CA ARG A 28 -4.98 4.14 7.86
C ARG A 28 -4.34 2.78 7.65
N ILE A 29 -3.06 2.73 7.95
CA ILE A 29 -2.34 1.46 8.06
C ILE A 29 -2.62 0.88 9.44
N SER A 30 -3.12 -0.34 9.50
CA SER A 30 -3.46 -0.99 10.78
C SER A 30 -2.39 -1.98 11.24
N GLY A 31 -1.36 -2.21 10.45
CA GLY A 31 -0.26 -3.09 10.84
C GLY A 31 0.19 -3.99 9.70
N ILE A 32 0.92 -5.03 10.04
CA ILE A 32 1.42 -6.02 9.09
C ILE A 32 0.90 -7.38 9.53
N LEU A 33 0.31 -8.11 8.58
CA LEU A 33 -0.28 -9.42 8.80
C LEU A 33 0.15 -10.37 7.69
N ASP A 34 0.80 -11.47 8.07
CA ASP A 34 1.24 -12.50 7.11
C ASP A 34 2.06 -11.94 5.94
N GLY A 35 2.95 -11.00 6.23
CA GLY A 35 3.81 -10.38 5.22
C GLY A 35 3.13 -9.30 4.41
N MET A 36 1.89 -8.95 4.74
CA MET A 36 1.10 -7.96 4.01
C MET A 36 0.89 -6.69 4.84
N LEU A 37 0.96 -5.54 4.17
CA LEU A 37 0.61 -4.27 4.80
C LEU A 37 -0.91 -4.15 4.84
N LYS A 38 -1.48 -4.17 6.04
CA LYS A 38 -2.93 -4.09 6.19
C LYS A 38 -3.36 -2.63 6.21
N VAL A 39 -4.24 -2.26 5.27
CA VAL A 39 -4.71 -0.88 5.13
C VAL A 39 -6.23 -0.86 5.26
N LYS A 40 -6.72 -0.12 6.21
CA LYS A 40 -8.16 0.09 6.39
C LYS A 40 -8.57 1.34 5.63
N ILE A 41 -9.50 1.16 4.70
CA ILE A 41 -9.93 2.21 3.78
C ILE A 41 -11.38 2.56 4.06
N THR A 42 -11.68 3.85 4.13
CA THR A 42 -13.04 4.34 4.40
C THR A 42 -13.94 4.27 3.17
N ALA A 43 -13.36 4.20 1.96
CA ALA A 43 -14.13 4.13 0.72
C ALA A 43 -14.91 2.81 0.64
N ALA A 44 -16.09 2.87 0.01
CA ALA A 44 -16.88 1.68 -0.25
C ALA A 44 -16.15 0.76 -1.23
N PRO A 45 -16.41 -0.57 -1.19
CA PRO A 45 -15.75 -1.53 -2.08
C PRO A 45 -16.37 -1.49 -3.50
N GLU A 46 -16.53 -0.32 -4.06
CA GLU A 46 -17.03 -0.13 -5.42
C GLU A 46 -15.86 -0.09 -6.41
N LYS A 47 -16.19 -0.34 -7.68
CA LYS A 47 -15.19 -0.41 -8.75
C LYS A 47 -14.27 0.81 -8.75
N GLY A 48 -13.00 0.57 -8.57
CA GLY A 48 -11.96 1.57 -8.68
C GLY A 48 -11.86 2.55 -7.53
N LYS A 49 -12.89 2.71 -6.72
CA LYS A 49 -12.86 3.70 -5.62
C LYS A 49 -11.88 3.30 -4.53
N ALA A 50 -11.88 2.03 -4.13
CA ALA A 50 -10.95 1.54 -3.12
C ALA A 50 -9.51 1.66 -3.63
N ASN A 51 -9.28 1.34 -4.91
CA ASN A 51 -7.95 1.45 -5.50
C ASN A 51 -7.48 2.89 -5.56
N GLN A 52 -8.34 3.81 -5.95
CA GLN A 52 -8.01 5.24 -5.99
C GLN A 52 -7.70 5.76 -4.59
N CYS A 53 -8.51 5.38 -3.61
CA CYS A 53 -8.30 5.77 -2.22
C CYS A 53 -6.98 5.23 -1.69
N LEU A 54 -6.67 3.98 -2.01
CA LEU A 54 -5.42 3.36 -1.59
C LEU A 54 -4.20 4.10 -2.15
N ILE A 55 -4.22 4.38 -3.45
CA ILE A 55 -3.11 5.08 -4.11
C ILE A 55 -2.95 6.48 -3.54
N LYS A 56 -4.05 7.22 -3.38
CA LYS A 56 -4.01 8.55 -2.80
C LYS A 56 -3.45 8.53 -1.38
N PHE A 57 -3.94 7.60 -0.56
CA PHE A 57 -3.49 7.46 0.82
C PHE A 57 -1.99 7.15 0.88
N LEU A 58 -1.54 6.17 0.11
CA LEU A 58 -0.13 5.78 0.12
C LEU A 58 0.77 6.92 -0.39
N ALA A 59 0.33 7.64 -1.41
CA ALA A 59 1.11 8.77 -1.93
C ALA A 59 1.29 9.84 -0.85
N GLU A 60 0.25 10.16 -0.12
CA GLU A 60 0.32 11.13 0.96
C GLU A 60 1.14 10.62 2.14
N TYR A 61 0.90 9.38 2.53
CA TYR A 61 1.58 8.77 3.68
C TYR A 61 3.08 8.63 3.45
N LEU A 62 3.47 8.22 2.24
CA LEU A 62 4.87 7.99 1.88
C LEU A 62 5.54 9.24 1.30
N ASP A 63 4.78 10.31 1.10
CA ASP A 63 5.26 11.55 0.51
C ASP A 63 5.91 11.31 -0.86
N VAL A 64 5.14 10.66 -1.73
CA VAL A 64 5.53 10.39 -3.12
C VAL A 64 4.39 10.79 -4.05
N LYS A 65 4.70 10.87 -5.34
CA LYS A 65 3.70 11.22 -6.34
C LYS A 65 2.83 10.00 -6.66
N LYS A 66 1.53 10.23 -6.86
CA LYS A 66 0.58 9.15 -7.18
C LYS A 66 1.01 8.34 -8.41
N ASN A 67 1.59 8.98 -9.40
CA ASN A 67 2.00 8.31 -10.63
C ASN A 67 3.18 7.35 -10.44
N THR A 68 3.82 7.33 -9.27
CA THR A 68 4.86 6.36 -8.97
C THR A 68 4.32 5.08 -8.36
N ILE A 69 3.03 5.05 -8.05
CA ILE A 69 2.37 3.91 -7.38
C ILE A 69 1.45 3.23 -8.38
N SER A 70 1.59 1.91 -8.51
CA SER A 70 0.75 1.11 -9.41
C SER A 70 0.31 -0.17 -8.72
N ILE A 71 -0.95 -0.54 -8.94
CA ILE A 71 -1.46 -1.85 -8.52
C ILE A 71 -1.21 -2.78 -9.69
N ILE A 72 -0.26 -3.70 -9.54
CA ILE A 72 0.17 -4.57 -10.64
C ILE A 72 -0.54 -5.91 -10.64
N SER A 73 -1.24 -6.23 -9.54
CA SER A 73 -2.02 -7.46 -9.45
C SER A 73 -3.07 -7.32 -8.37
N GLY A 74 -4.20 -8.02 -8.51
CA GLY A 74 -5.25 -8.01 -7.51
C GLY A 74 -6.15 -6.79 -7.55
N GLN A 75 -6.41 -6.20 -8.73
CA GLN A 75 -7.22 -5.00 -8.85
C GLN A 75 -8.62 -5.15 -8.26
N THR A 76 -9.21 -6.33 -8.32
CA THR A 76 -10.54 -6.61 -7.78
C THR A 76 -10.50 -7.50 -6.54
N ASN A 77 -9.33 -7.67 -5.96
CA ASN A 77 -9.08 -8.59 -4.85
C ASN A 77 -8.68 -7.78 -3.61
N PRO A 78 -9.05 -8.22 -2.40
CA PRO A 78 -8.56 -7.55 -1.18
C PRO A 78 -7.04 -7.59 -1.02
N VAL A 79 -6.39 -8.61 -1.58
CA VAL A 79 -4.93 -8.71 -1.56
C VAL A 79 -4.40 -8.16 -2.87
N LYS A 80 -3.59 -7.12 -2.78
CA LYS A 80 -3.06 -6.40 -3.95
C LYS A 80 -1.55 -6.37 -3.91
N HIS A 81 -0.96 -6.50 -5.11
CA HIS A 81 0.47 -6.29 -5.27
C HIS A 81 0.70 -4.87 -5.77
N ILE A 82 1.52 -4.13 -5.05
CA ILE A 82 1.72 -2.70 -5.30
C ILE A 82 3.17 -2.45 -5.66
N GLN A 83 3.37 -1.78 -6.78
CA GLN A 83 4.68 -1.35 -7.24
C GLN A 83 4.87 0.12 -6.93
N LEU A 84 6.01 0.45 -6.33
CA LEU A 84 6.34 1.81 -5.97
C LEU A 84 7.71 2.14 -6.56
N LEU A 85 7.74 3.08 -7.48
CA LEU A 85 8.97 3.46 -8.17
C LEU A 85 9.67 4.61 -7.44
N GLY A 86 10.99 4.64 -7.58
CA GLY A 86 11.80 5.75 -7.08
C GLY A 86 12.24 5.64 -5.63
N LEU A 87 11.95 4.53 -4.95
CA LEU A 87 12.37 4.30 -3.57
C LEU A 87 13.13 2.99 -3.46
N SER A 88 14.19 2.99 -2.66
CA SER A 88 14.83 1.74 -2.23
C SER A 88 13.99 1.10 -1.12
N LYS A 89 14.26 -0.17 -0.85
CA LYS A 89 13.61 -0.88 0.24
C LYS A 89 13.81 -0.15 1.58
N ASP A 90 15.03 0.29 1.86
CA ASP A 90 15.35 0.95 3.12
C ASP A 90 14.58 2.27 3.25
N THR A 91 14.55 3.09 2.20
CA THR A 91 13.81 4.34 2.22
C THR A 91 12.32 4.10 2.37
N PHE A 92 11.78 3.09 1.69
CA PHE A 92 10.37 2.71 1.81
C PHE A 92 10.04 2.35 3.26
N LEU A 93 10.86 1.52 3.90
CA LEU A 93 10.64 1.12 5.29
C LEU A 93 10.73 2.30 6.25
N GLU A 94 11.66 3.22 6.02
CA GLU A 94 11.75 4.44 6.81
C GLU A 94 10.47 5.28 6.70
N LYS A 95 9.97 5.45 5.49
CA LYS A 95 8.75 6.24 5.27
C LYS A 95 7.52 5.57 5.85
N LEU A 96 7.46 4.25 5.88
CA LEU A 96 6.37 3.52 6.54
C LEU A 96 6.38 3.76 8.04
N ASN A 97 7.55 3.84 8.63
CA ASN A 97 7.72 4.09 10.07
C ASN A 97 6.90 3.12 10.93
N ILE A 98 6.88 1.85 10.53
CA ILE A 98 6.19 0.79 11.28
C ILE A 98 7.23 0.00 12.05
N LYS A 99 6.99 -0.17 13.34
CA LYS A 99 7.88 -0.89 14.24
C LYS A 99 7.24 -2.18 14.74
#